data_3d7d78c08ea6b45a0bec9c06094e3d25
#
_entry.id   3d7d78c08ea6b45a0bec9c06094e3d25
#
_cell.length_a   1.000
_cell.length_b   1.000
_cell.length_c   1.000
_cell.angle_alpha   90.00
_cell.angle_beta   90.00
_cell.angle_gamma   90.00
#
_symmetry.space_group_name_H-M   'P 1'
#
loop_
_entity.id
_entity.type
_entity.pdbx_description
1 polymer ?
#
loop_
_entity_poly.entity_id
_entity_poly.type
_entity_poly.pdbx_seq_one_letter_code
_entity_poly.pdbx_strand_id
1 'polypeptide(L)'
;TALFLLDMTDQEPLQYTVTVKSGYNATHLREDGVKVFSIKKDFFELGISKAKTPFGNEVFIYNPERTVCDMIRSRSQIEIQIFQDAMKQYIRRKDKNLHLLMEYAKKLRVNHMLSKYLEVLL
;
A
#
# COMPACT_ATOMS: atom_id res chain seq x y z
N THR A 1 -3.49 2.78 -5.69
CA THR A 1 -2.55 2.89 -6.82
C THR A 1 -1.38 1.93 -6.66
N ALA A 2 -0.80 1.83 -5.47
CA ALA A 2 0.30 0.89 -5.24
C ALA A 2 -0.09 -0.56 -5.54
N LEU A 3 -1.31 -0.98 -5.23
CA LEU A 3 -1.79 -2.33 -5.52
C LEU A 3 -1.73 -2.63 -7.02
N PHE A 4 -2.14 -1.69 -7.86
CA PHE A 4 -2.11 -1.85 -9.31
C PHE A 4 -0.67 -1.86 -9.83
N LEU A 5 0.17 -0.92 -9.40
CA LEU A 5 1.56 -0.81 -9.85
C LEU A 5 2.43 -1.99 -9.38
N LEU A 6 2.04 -2.68 -8.30
CA LEU A 6 2.72 -3.86 -7.76
C LEU A 6 2.11 -5.18 -8.28
N ASP A 7 1.17 -5.14 -9.23
CA ASP A 7 0.43 -6.30 -9.72
C ASP A 7 -0.30 -7.09 -8.61
N MET A 8 -0.75 -6.39 -7.57
CA MET A 8 -1.55 -6.97 -6.50
C MET A 8 -3.04 -6.87 -6.76
N THR A 9 -3.44 -6.17 -7.83
CA THR A 9 -4.79 -6.13 -8.35
C THR A 9 -4.74 -5.95 -9.86
N ASP A 10 -5.71 -6.52 -10.59
CA ASP A 10 -5.86 -6.36 -12.03
C ASP A 10 -6.66 -5.12 -12.41
N GLN A 11 -7.26 -4.46 -11.43
CA GLN A 11 -8.09 -3.28 -11.67
C GLN A 11 -7.26 -2.01 -11.68
N GLU A 12 -7.23 -1.32 -12.82
CA GLU A 12 -6.69 0.03 -12.87
C GLU A 12 -7.61 0.95 -12.08
N PRO A 13 -7.06 1.77 -11.16
CA PRO A 13 -7.89 2.66 -10.36
C PRO A 13 -8.53 3.76 -11.22
N LEU A 14 -9.78 4.09 -10.93
CA LEU A 14 -10.46 5.23 -11.54
C LEU A 14 -9.82 6.55 -11.10
N GLN A 15 -9.24 6.56 -9.92
CA GLN A 15 -8.55 7.70 -9.32
C GLN A 15 -7.25 7.20 -8.68
N TYR A 16 -6.12 7.78 -9.10
CA TYR A 16 -4.83 7.45 -8.47
C TYR A 16 -4.76 8.02 -7.06
N THR A 17 -4.07 7.29 -6.18
CA THR A 17 -3.89 7.69 -4.78
C THR A 17 -2.41 7.84 -4.46
N VAL A 18 -2.09 8.80 -3.60
CA VAL A 18 -0.73 9.01 -3.09
C VAL A 18 -0.77 9.30 -1.60
N THR A 19 0.34 8.99 -0.92
CA THR A 19 0.54 9.34 0.48
C THR A 19 1.61 10.42 0.56
N VAL A 20 1.38 11.44 1.38
CA VAL A 20 2.33 12.55 1.59
C VAL A 20 2.65 12.72 3.06
N LYS A 21 3.77 13.37 3.36
CA LYS A 21 4.12 13.75 4.74
C LYS A 21 3.11 14.75 5.28
N SER A 22 2.81 14.68 6.58
CA SER A 22 2.03 15.70 7.25
C SER A 22 2.67 17.07 7.07
N GLY A 23 1.88 18.06 6.69
CA GLY A 23 2.33 19.42 6.39
C GLY A 23 2.73 19.66 4.93
N TYR A 24 2.83 18.63 4.09
CA TYR A 24 3.05 18.80 2.67
C TYR A 24 1.83 19.44 2.00
N ASN A 25 2.06 20.44 1.14
CA ASN A 25 0.97 21.05 0.38
C ASN A 25 0.64 20.21 -0.85
N ALA A 26 -0.51 19.55 -0.81
CA ALA A 26 -0.96 18.64 -1.85
C ALA A 26 -2.01 19.25 -2.78
N THR A 27 -2.17 20.59 -2.81
CA THR A 27 -3.22 21.27 -3.58
C THR A 27 -3.17 20.88 -5.06
N HIS A 28 -1.99 20.90 -5.68
CA HIS A 28 -1.84 20.53 -7.10
C HIS A 28 -2.28 19.10 -7.37
N LEU A 29 -1.91 18.15 -6.49
CA LEU A 29 -2.30 16.75 -6.66
C LEU A 29 -3.81 16.57 -6.57
N ARG A 30 -4.47 17.27 -5.65
CA ARG A 30 -5.92 17.23 -5.51
C ARG A 30 -6.62 17.87 -6.71
N GLU A 31 -6.10 18.97 -7.23
CA GLU A 31 -6.62 19.63 -8.43
C GLU A 31 -6.52 18.73 -9.66
N ASP A 32 -5.49 17.89 -9.74
CA ASP A 32 -5.30 16.92 -10.82
C ASP A 32 -6.15 15.64 -10.61
N GLY A 33 -7.02 15.60 -9.62
CA GLY A 33 -7.90 14.47 -9.36
C GLY A 33 -7.24 13.33 -8.61
N VAL A 34 -6.08 13.55 -8.00
CA VAL A 34 -5.36 12.54 -7.20
C VAL A 34 -5.90 12.54 -5.78
N LYS A 35 -6.27 11.37 -5.28
CA LYS A 35 -6.64 11.20 -3.88
C LYS A 35 -5.37 11.18 -3.02
N VAL A 36 -5.32 12.06 -2.01
CA VAL A 36 -4.13 12.27 -1.19
C VAL A 36 -4.39 11.84 0.26
N PHE A 37 -3.49 11.01 0.79
CA PHE A 37 -3.47 10.63 2.20
C PHE A 37 -2.24 11.25 2.88
N SER A 38 -2.42 11.83 4.06
CA SER A 38 -1.31 12.35 4.88
C SER A 38 -0.93 11.34 5.95
N ILE A 39 0.38 11.23 6.23
CA ILE A 39 0.91 10.36 7.26
C ILE A 39 2.05 11.05 8.00
N LYS A 40 2.27 10.69 9.27
CA LYS A 40 3.36 11.23 10.09
C LYS A 40 4.72 10.97 9.44
N LYS A 41 5.63 11.93 9.55
CA LYS A 41 6.98 11.86 8.97
C LYS A 41 7.71 10.56 9.32
N ASP A 42 7.62 10.09 10.56
CA ASP A 42 8.34 8.90 11.04
C ASP A 42 7.95 7.64 10.27
N PHE A 43 6.76 7.60 9.71
CA PHE A 43 6.25 6.44 8.96
C PHE A 43 6.22 6.65 7.45
N PHE A 44 6.41 7.88 6.99
CA PHE A 44 6.29 8.20 5.57
C PHE A 44 7.33 7.46 4.71
N GLU A 45 8.56 7.40 5.17
CA GLU A 45 9.68 6.82 4.41
C GLU A 45 9.78 5.30 4.56
N LEU A 46 9.01 4.70 5.46
CA LEU A 46 9.04 3.27 5.71
C LEU A 46 8.56 2.48 4.48
N GLY A 47 9.47 1.76 3.84
CA GLY A 47 9.14 0.88 2.71
C GLY A 47 9.00 1.57 1.36
N ILE A 48 9.59 2.77 1.17
CA ILE A 48 9.54 3.46 -0.13
C ILE A 48 10.36 2.68 -1.17
N SER A 49 9.80 2.56 -2.37
CA SER A 49 10.40 1.92 -3.53
C SER A 49 10.08 2.73 -4.78
N LYS A 50 10.48 2.25 -5.96
CA LYS A 50 10.22 2.92 -7.24
C LYS A 50 9.41 2.02 -8.16
N ALA A 51 8.52 2.61 -8.94
CA ALA A 51 7.77 1.93 -9.98
C ALA A 51 7.49 2.88 -11.13
N LYS A 52 7.12 2.33 -12.30
CA LYS A 52 6.69 3.13 -13.44
C LYS A 52 5.17 3.13 -13.52
N THR A 53 4.60 4.30 -13.80
CA THR A 53 3.18 4.42 -14.10
C THR A 53 2.89 3.85 -15.50
N PRO A 54 1.61 3.59 -15.85
CA PRO A 54 1.26 3.19 -17.22
C PRO A 54 1.69 4.18 -18.29
N PHE A 55 1.92 5.45 -17.93
CA PHE A 55 2.41 6.49 -18.84
C PHE A 55 3.93 6.56 -18.94
N GLY A 56 4.66 5.65 -18.28
CA GLY A 56 6.10 5.57 -18.34
C GLY A 56 6.85 6.48 -17.37
N ASN A 57 6.16 7.22 -16.52
CA ASN A 57 6.77 8.08 -15.51
C ASN A 57 7.23 7.25 -14.30
N GLU A 58 8.45 7.51 -13.82
CA GLU A 58 8.94 6.90 -12.59
C GLU A 58 8.34 7.60 -11.37
N VAL A 59 7.81 6.82 -10.43
CA VAL A 59 7.23 7.32 -9.19
C VAL A 59 7.76 6.53 -8.00
N PHE A 60 7.75 7.15 -6.82
CA PHE A 60 7.98 6.44 -5.57
C PHE A 60 6.67 5.84 -5.09
N ILE A 61 6.71 4.56 -4.73
CA ILE A 61 5.59 3.85 -4.10
C ILE A 61 6.12 3.07 -2.90
N TYR A 62 5.21 2.62 -2.05
CA TYR A 62 5.61 1.69 -1.00
C TYR A 62 5.82 0.29 -1.58
N ASN A 63 6.78 -0.46 -1.01
CA ASN A 63 7.00 -1.85 -1.42
C ASN A 63 5.79 -2.73 -1.03
N PRO A 64 5.73 -4.00 -1.50
CA PRO A 64 4.59 -4.86 -1.21
C PRO A 64 4.32 -5.04 0.28
N GLU A 65 5.35 -5.17 1.11
CA GLU A 65 5.20 -5.36 2.56
C GLU A 65 4.56 -4.15 3.23
N ARG A 66 5.00 -2.94 2.89
CA ARG A 66 4.38 -1.71 3.39
C ARG A 66 2.96 -1.57 2.88
N THR A 67 2.72 -1.90 1.62
CA THR A 67 1.39 -1.82 1.00
C THR A 67 0.38 -2.73 1.70
N VAL A 68 0.79 -3.94 2.07
CA VAL A 68 -0.08 -4.85 2.85
C VAL A 68 -0.45 -4.22 4.19
N CYS A 69 0.50 -3.63 4.89
CA CYS A 69 0.23 -2.97 6.17
C CYS A 69 -0.76 -1.81 6.01
N ASP A 70 -0.60 -1.00 4.99
CA ASP A 70 -1.50 0.13 4.71
C ASP A 70 -2.90 -0.35 4.34
N MET A 71 -3.04 -1.45 3.60
CA MET A 71 -4.34 -2.06 3.32
C MET A 71 -5.05 -2.47 4.61
N ILE A 72 -4.33 -3.08 5.55
CA ILE A 72 -4.92 -3.52 6.82
C ILE A 72 -5.37 -2.31 7.63
N ARG A 73 -4.58 -1.24 7.66
CA ARG A 73 -4.97 0.01 8.34
C ARG A 73 -6.21 0.65 7.74
N SER A 74 -6.38 0.55 6.43
CA SER A 74 -7.45 1.20 5.68
C SER A 74 -8.53 0.22 5.22
N ARG A 75 -8.60 -0.97 5.79
CA ARG A 75 -9.49 -2.06 5.34
C ARG A 75 -10.96 -1.67 5.26
N SER A 76 -11.41 -0.76 6.12
CA SER A 76 -12.80 -0.28 6.08
C SER A 76 -13.11 0.61 4.88
N GLN A 77 -12.08 1.10 4.19
CA GLN A 77 -12.21 1.98 3.03
C GLN A 77 -11.91 1.26 1.72
N ILE A 78 -11.61 -0.04 1.77
CA ILE A 78 -11.28 -0.85 0.59
C ILE A 78 -12.41 -1.85 0.38
N GLU A 79 -12.85 -2.01 -0.88
CA GLU A 79 -13.79 -3.06 -1.23
C GLU A 79 -13.23 -4.42 -0.81
N ILE A 80 -14.07 -5.23 -0.16
CA ILE A 80 -13.62 -6.50 0.45
C ILE A 80 -13.01 -7.45 -0.58
N GLN A 81 -13.55 -7.49 -1.79
CA GLN A 81 -13.03 -8.35 -2.85
C GLN A 81 -11.62 -7.92 -3.28
N ILE A 82 -11.40 -6.62 -3.43
CA ILE A 82 -10.07 -6.07 -3.76
C ILE A 82 -9.09 -6.37 -2.64
N PHE A 83 -9.49 -6.20 -1.39
CA PHE A 83 -8.66 -6.50 -0.23
C PHE A 83 -8.24 -7.97 -0.21
N GLN A 84 -9.19 -8.89 -0.35
CA GLN A 84 -8.93 -10.32 -0.31
C GLN A 84 -8.02 -10.76 -1.47
N ASP A 85 -8.29 -10.28 -2.68
CA ASP A 85 -7.48 -10.62 -3.85
C ASP A 85 -6.04 -10.10 -3.72
N ALA A 86 -5.87 -8.89 -3.21
CA ALA A 86 -4.56 -8.30 -2.99
C ALA A 86 -3.75 -9.08 -1.94
N MET A 87 -4.38 -9.52 -0.85
CA MET A 87 -3.72 -10.35 0.17
C MET A 87 -3.29 -11.69 -0.40
N LYS A 88 -4.14 -12.33 -1.21
CA LYS A 88 -3.80 -13.61 -1.87
C LYS A 88 -2.65 -13.42 -2.86
N GLN A 89 -2.67 -12.36 -3.66
CA GLN A 89 -1.60 -12.07 -4.61
C GLN A 89 -0.27 -11.82 -3.90
N TYR A 90 -0.29 -11.12 -2.77
CA TYR A 90 0.93 -10.93 -1.99
C TYR A 90 1.52 -12.27 -1.54
N ILE A 91 0.71 -13.15 -0.98
CA ILE A 91 1.17 -14.45 -0.47
C ILE A 91 1.76 -15.32 -1.60
N ARG A 92 1.30 -15.15 -2.83
CA ARG A 92 1.80 -15.86 -4.01
C ARG A 92 3.09 -15.29 -4.58
N ARG A 93 3.50 -14.08 -4.16
CA ARG A 93 4.71 -13.46 -4.69
C ARG A 93 5.95 -14.25 -4.27
N LYS A 94 6.88 -14.43 -5.21
CA LYS A 94 8.18 -15.08 -4.93
C LYS A 94 9.11 -14.17 -4.15
N ASP A 95 8.95 -12.85 -4.29
CA ASP A 95 9.77 -11.84 -3.63
C ASP A 95 9.23 -11.40 -2.27
N LYS A 96 8.17 -12.06 -1.76
CA LYS A 96 7.62 -11.71 -0.45
C LYS A 96 8.64 -11.90 0.66
N ASN A 97 8.63 -11.00 1.61
CA ASN A 97 9.50 -11.05 2.78
C ASN A 97 8.63 -10.93 4.04
N LEU A 98 8.26 -12.08 4.58
CA LEU A 98 7.36 -12.13 5.74
C LEU A 98 8.00 -11.54 7.01
N HIS A 99 9.31 -11.64 7.14
CA HIS A 99 10.03 -11.04 8.27
C HIS A 99 9.92 -9.51 8.21
N LEU A 100 10.18 -8.92 7.06
CA LEU A 100 10.08 -7.49 6.83
C LEU A 100 8.63 -7.01 7.00
N LEU A 101 7.66 -7.79 6.50
CA LEU A 101 6.24 -7.51 6.66
C LEU A 101 5.86 -7.40 8.15
N MET A 102 6.30 -8.35 8.96
CA MET A 102 6.01 -8.32 10.40
C MET A 102 6.70 -7.14 11.09
N GLU A 103 7.90 -6.80 10.67
CA GLU A 103 8.62 -5.64 11.18
C GLU A 103 7.85 -4.33 10.93
N TYR A 104 7.39 -4.14 9.70
CA TYR A 104 6.56 -2.98 9.36
C TYR A 104 5.24 -2.98 10.12
N ALA A 105 4.62 -4.14 10.24
CA ALA A 105 3.34 -4.28 10.94
C ALA A 105 3.45 -3.88 12.41
N LYS A 106 4.54 -4.24 13.08
CA LYS A 106 4.80 -3.83 14.47
C LYS A 106 4.95 -2.32 14.58
N LYS A 107 5.74 -1.71 13.69
CA LYS A 107 5.94 -0.25 13.68
C LYS A 107 4.64 0.51 13.41
N LEU A 108 3.80 -0.01 12.53
CA LEU A 108 2.52 0.60 12.15
C LEU A 108 1.35 0.13 13.03
N ARG A 109 1.61 -0.73 14.02
CA ARG A 109 0.64 -1.24 15.00
C ARG A 109 -0.52 -2.03 14.37
N VAL A 110 -0.22 -2.79 13.33
CA VAL A 110 -1.19 -3.69 12.68
C VAL A 110 -0.80 -5.17 12.77
N ASN A 111 0.19 -5.49 13.60
CA ASN A 111 0.73 -6.86 13.70
C ASN A 111 -0.29 -7.89 14.16
N HIS A 112 -1.19 -7.55 15.07
CA HIS A 112 -2.23 -8.48 15.51
C HIS A 112 -3.21 -8.82 14.38
N MET A 113 -3.64 -7.81 13.64
CA MET A 113 -4.54 -8.02 12.50
C MET A 113 -3.86 -8.80 11.40
N LEU A 114 -2.59 -8.47 11.11
CA LEU A 114 -1.80 -9.20 10.13
C LEU A 114 -1.68 -10.68 10.49
N SER A 115 -1.39 -11.00 11.75
CA SER A 115 -1.25 -12.38 12.21
C SER A 115 -2.53 -13.18 11.96
N LYS A 116 -3.70 -12.59 12.20
CA LYS A 116 -4.99 -13.24 11.93
C LYS A 116 -5.17 -13.56 10.44
N TYR A 117 -4.82 -12.64 9.55
CA TYR A 117 -4.92 -12.89 8.12
C TYR A 117 -3.93 -13.96 7.66
N LEU A 118 -2.72 -13.94 8.18
CA LEU A 118 -1.70 -14.94 7.80
C LEU A 118 -2.08 -16.35 8.25
N GLU A 119 -2.71 -16.51 9.41
CA GLU A 119 -3.21 -17.82 9.88
C GLU A 119 -4.20 -18.45 8.89
N VAL A 120 -4.98 -17.63 8.22
CA VAL A 120 -5.98 -18.09 7.23
C VAL A 120 -5.36 -18.37 5.88
N LEU A 121 -4.36 -17.57 5.47
CA LEU A 121 -3.80 -17.59 4.11
C LEU A 121 -2.60 -18.52 3.94
N LEU A 122 -1.88 -18.80 5.02
CA LEU A 122 -0.70 -19.69 5.00
C LEU A 122 -1.04 -21.18 5.43
#